data_5301adc949d0bdc5931b23bd86c022be
#
_entry.id   5301adc949d0bdc5931b23bd86c022be
#
_cell.length_a   1.000
_cell.length_b   1.000
_cell.length_c   1.000
_cell.angle_alpha   90.00
_cell.angle_beta   90.00
_cell.angle_gamma   90.00
#
_symmetry.space_group_name_H-M   'P 1'
#
loop_
_entity.id
_entity.type
_entity.pdbx_description
1 polymer ?
#
loop_
_entity_poly.entity_id
_entity_poly.type
_entity_poly.pdbx_seq_one_letter_code
_entity_poly.pdbx_strand_id
1 'polypeptide(L)'
;MAYKFLTQYNALRFTPNALVTSAFGFPRIITNITLHWWGRPEWQQTFESVVRFFCELNSTQTSAHEVISDGVVACLVDHSNAAWANGNAKGNAQSITLECNPRMSAGDFETVCERVADIWIMHGQILPVTEHRDWFATECCGTYRKGEVAARALQIYEAKKGGGKTAITKVAEAVTQPKGKDDKSMADAISELRDSWAPGIEHVRHHGANWMALQNVSRQTQELKDTWTPGIPNVKFEGSAYKLLRENLEAQRETNELLKQLIAAQTSNKVGE
;
A
#
# COMPACT_ATOMS: atom_id res chain seq x y z
N MET A 1 12.00 6.85 -8.33
CA MET A 1 13.07 6.02 -7.72
C MET A 1 12.36 4.90 -6.96
N ALA A 2 12.76 3.66 -7.09
CA ALA A 2 12.08 2.57 -6.38
C ALA A 2 12.73 2.40 -5.00
N TYR A 3 11.97 2.59 -3.93
CA TYR A 3 12.43 2.30 -2.57
C TYR A 3 12.24 0.82 -2.23
N LYS A 4 13.03 0.32 -1.27
CA LYS A 4 12.84 -1.00 -0.68
C LYS A 4 11.72 -0.92 0.35
N PHE A 5 10.67 -1.71 0.20
CA PHE A 5 9.56 -1.79 1.15
C PHE A 5 9.71 -3.01 2.07
N LEU A 6 9.82 -2.77 3.36
CA LEU A 6 10.09 -3.77 4.39
C LEU A 6 8.81 -4.03 5.20
N THR A 7 8.38 -5.28 5.30
CA THR A 7 7.12 -5.66 5.95
C THR A 7 7.30 -6.67 7.09
N GLN A 8 8.53 -6.97 7.45
CA GLN A 8 8.85 -7.94 8.51
C GLN A 8 8.77 -7.35 9.93
N TYR A 9 8.53 -6.07 10.06
CA TYR A 9 8.47 -5.36 11.33
C TYR A 9 7.05 -5.24 11.86
N ASN A 10 6.91 -5.21 13.20
CA ASN A 10 5.64 -4.97 13.85
C ASN A 10 5.86 -4.06 15.06
N ALA A 11 5.18 -2.92 15.10
CA ALA A 11 5.24 -2.05 16.27
C ALA A 11 4.61 -2.72 17.49
N LEU A 12 5.20 -2.49 18.68
CA LEU A 12 4.68 -3.01 19.94
C LEU A 12 3.32 -2.42 20.33
N ARG A 13 2.99 -1.23 19.81
CA ARG A 13 1.80 -0.46 20.20
C ARG A 13 1.02 -0.04 18.96
N PHE A 14 -0.23 -0.44 18.91
CA PHE A 14 -1.22 0.01 17.93
C PHE A 14 -2.61 -0.43 18.41
N THR A 15 -3.65 0.11 17.83
CA THR A 15 -5.02 -0.34 18.07
C THR A 15 -5.52 -1.14 16.87
N PRO A 16 -5.86 -2.42 17.03
CA PRO A 16 -6.50 -3.22 16.00
C PRO A 16 -7.79 -2.56 15.47
N ASN A 17 -8.08 -2.69 14.19
CA ASN A 17 -9.25 -2.08 13.53
C ASN A 17 -10.55 -2.26 14.33
N ALA A 18 -10.82 -3.48 14.76
CA ALA A 18 -12.05 -3.82 15.52
C ALA A 18 -12.20 -3.03 16.84
N LEU A 19 -11.10 -2.50 17.39
CA LEU A 19 -11.07 -1.77 18.65
C LEU A 19 -10.94 -0.26 18.48
N VAL A 20 -10.72 0.25 17.26
CA VAL A 20 -10.44 1.66 17.03
C VAL A 20 -11.59 2.55 17.49
N THR A 21 -12.84 2.20 17.17
CA THR A 21 -13.99 2.99 17.56
C THR A 21 -14.16 3.04 19.09
N SER A 22 -13.96 1.93 19.78
CA SER A 22 -14.06 1.88 21.24
C SER A 22 -12.91 2.59 21.94
N ALA A 23 -11.71 2.56 21.35
CA ALA A 23 -10.51 3.18 21.92
C ALA A 23 -10.46 4.70 21.70
N PHE A 24 -10.89 5.18 20.55
CA PHE A 24 -10.72 6.58 20.14
C PHE A 24 -12.04 7.35 19.98
N GLY A 25 -13.20 6.69 19.97
CA GLY A 25 -14.51 7.32 19.69
C GLY A 25 -14.74 7.63 18.19
N PHE A 26 -13.85 7.22 17.31
CA PHE A 26 -13.92 7.41 15.85
C PHE A 26 -13.66 6.09 15.13
N PRO A 27 -14.37 5.79 14.03
CA PRO A 27 -14.11 4.58 13.24
C PRO A 27 -12.77 4.67 12.50
N ARG A 28 -12.17 3.52 12.19
CA ARG A 28 -11.00 3.44 11.32
C ARG A 28 -11.40 3.69 9.87
N ILE A 29 -11.48 4.94 9.50
CA ILE A 29 -11.70 5.41 8.13
C ILE A 29 -10.53 6.31 7.78
N ILE A 30 -9.69 5.86 6.85
CA ILE A 30 -8.50 6.62 6.46
C ILE A 30 -8.94 7.83 5.65
N THR A 31 -8.67 9.03 6.18
CA THR A 31 -9.04 10.31 5.57
C THR A 31 -7.85 11.17 5.21
N ASN A 32 -6.65 10.83 5.68
CA ASN A 32 -5.45 11.62 5.44
C ASN A 32 -4.17 10.81 5.70
N ILE A 33 -3.04 11.39 5.26
CA ILE A 33 -1.68 10.94 5.57
C ILE A 33 -1.04 12.02 6.44
N THR A 34 -0.54 11.65 7.63
CA THR A 34 0.12 12.61 8.54
C THR A 34 1.63 12.42 8.52
N LEU A 35 2.35 13.50 8.23
CA LEU A 35 3.81 13.54 8.29
C LEU A 35 4.27 13.74 9.73
N HIS A 36 5.24 12.94 10.12
CA HIS A 36 6.04 13.05 11.33
C HIS A 36 7.52 13.04 10.98
N TRP A 37 8.36 13.36 11.93
CA TRP A 37 9.78 13.08 11.89
C TRP A 37 10.23 12.44 13.20
N TRP A 38 11.23 11.58 13.19
CA TRP A 38 11.67 10.86 14.38
C TRP A 38 12.61 11.61 15.30
N GLY A 39 12.59 12.93 15.26
CA GLY A 39 13.35 13.78 16.15
C GLY A 39 14.15 14.86 15.43
N ARG A 40 15.04 15.52 16.17
CA ARG A 40 15.87 16.58 15.61
C ARG A 40 17.09 15.98 14.90
N PRO A 41 17.57 16.58 13.79
CA PRO A 41 18.74 16.08 13.04
C PRO A 41 19.99 15.87 13.90
N GLU A 42 20.16 16.74 14.93
CA GLU A 42 21.30 16.72 15.85
C GLU A 42 21.36 15.42 16.70
N TRP A 43 20.24 14.73 16.88
CA TRP A 43 20.19 13.48 17.63
C TRP A 43 20.76 12.30 16.87
N GLN A 44 21.04 12.46 15.57
CA GLN A 44 21.70 11.48 14.69
C GLN A 44 21.09 10.06 14.75
N GLN A 45 19.79 9.98 15.01
CA GLN A 45 19.09 8.69 15.00
C GLN A 45 19.13 8.08 13.60
N THR A 46 19.33 6.76 13.54
CA THR A 46 19.31 6.02 12.28
C THR A 46 17.95 5.39 12.04
N PHE A 47 17.67 5.07 10.79
CA PHE A 47 16.46 4.34 10.40
C PHE A 47 16.25 3.07 11.24
N GLU A 48 17.32 2.26 11.38
CA GLU A 48 17.28 1.00 12.14
C GLU A 48 17.00 1.25 13.63
N SER A 49 17.59 2.31 14.21
CA SER A 49 17.35 2.65 15.62
C SER A 49 15.91 3.04 15.88
N VAL A 50 15.28 3.74 14.94
CA VAL A 50 13.87 4.16 15.03
C VAL A 50 12.93 2.97 14.84
N VAL A 51 13.18 2.12 13.84
CA VAL A 51 12.43 0.87 13.65
C VAL A 51 12.52 0.00 14.93
N ARG A 52 13.73 -0.18 15.46
CA ARG A 52 13.94 -0.92 16.69
C ARG A 52 13.22 -0.29 17.89
N PHE A 53 13.21 1.04 17.99
CA PHE A 53 12.49 1.73 19.05
C PHE A 53 11.00 1.37 19.05
N PHE A 54 10.33 1.42 17.91
CA PHE A 54 8.92 1.10 17.82
C PHE A 54 8.61 -0.39 17.99
N CYS A 55 9.52 -1.28 17.57
CA CYS A 55 9.30 -2.72 17.56
C CYS A 55 9.76 -3.44 18.82
N GLU A 56 10.77 -2.91 19.55
CA GLU A 56 11.41 -3.62 20.66
C GLU A 56 11.40 -2.83 21.96
N LEU A 57 11.64 -1.51 21.92
CA LEU A 57 11.92 -0.71 23.13
C LEU A 57 10.69 0.08 23.60
N ASN A 58 10.17 0.87 22.73
CA ASN A 58 8.93 1.72 22.87
C ASN A 58 8.60 2.23 24.28
N SER A 59 9.53 2.93 24.89
CA SER A 59 9.37 3.51 26.24
C SER A 59 8.28 4.59 26.31
N THR A 60 7.97 5.24 25.19
CA THR A 60 6.95 6.31 25.08
C THR A 60 5.56 5.82 24.72
N GLN A 61 5.40 4.53 24.45
CA GLN A 61 4.12 3.93 24.03
C GLN A 61 3.51 4.59 22.77
N THR A 62 4.35 5.01 21.84
CA THR A 62 3.96 5.58 20.55
C THR A 62 4.17 4.58 19.43
N SER A 63 3.60 4.84 18.26
CA SER A 63 3.87 4.07 17.04
C SER A 63 3.60 4.89 15.80
N ALA A 64 4.09 4.42 14.66
CA ALA A 64 3.77 4.95 13.35
C ALA A 64 3.41 3.80 12.41
N HIS A 65 2.70 4.12 11.33
CA HIS A 65 2.43 3.11 10.30
C HIS A 65 3.72 2.77 9.55
N GLU A 66 4.50 3.78 9.22
CA GLU A 66 5.71 3.60 8.43
C GLU A 66 6.85 4.48 8.93
N VAL A 67 8.08 3.98 8.77
CA VAL A 67 9.34 4.72 8.95
C VAL A 67 10.01 4.82 7.60
N ILE A 68 10.43 6.04 7.20
CA ILE A 68 10.91 6.33 5.85
C ILE A 68 12.28 7.00 5.90
N SER A 69 13.22 6.48 5.12
CA SER A 69 14.50 7.11 4.83
C SER A 69 14.84 6.95 3.35
N ASP A 70 15.94 7.53 2.92
CA ASP A 70 16.39 7.48 1.53
C ASP A 70 16.40 6.04 0.98
N GLY A 71 15.57 5.80 -0.02
CA GLY A 71 15.43 4.51 -0.71
C GLY A 71 14.85 3.36 0.12
N VAL A 72 14.32 3.61 1.34
CA VAL A 72 13.76 2.55 2.20
C VAL A 72 12.53 3.01 2.98
N VAL A 73 11.54 2.12 3.08
CA VAL A 73 10.33 2.27 3.88
C VAL A 73 10.10 1.00 4.69
N ALA A 74 9.92 1.12 6.00
CA ALA A 74 9.49 0.01 6.86
C ALA A 74 8.03 0.21 7.27
N CYS A 75 7.17 -0.76 6.98
CA CYS A 75 5.80 -0.82 7.50
C CYS A 75 5.85 -1.47 8.89
N LEU A 76 5.37 -0.76 9.90
CA LEU A 76 5.36 -1.20 11.30
C LEU A 76 3.95 -1.49 11.81
N VAL A 77 2.96 -0.76 11.30
CA VAL A 77 1.54 -0.96 11.59
C VAL A 77 0.80 -1.02 10.26
N ASP A 78 0.02 -2.07 10.06
CA ASP A 78 -0.83 -2.17 8.88
C ASP A 78 -1.83 -1.00 8.82
N HIS A 79 -2.08 -0.47 7.63
CA HIS A 79 -2.96 0.68 7.44
C HIS A 79 -4.41 0.42 7.90
N SER A 80 -4.85 -0.83 7.98
CA SER A 80 -6.16 -1.17 8.54
C SER A 80 -6.26 -0.93 10.04
N ASN A 81 -5.15 -0.93 10.77
CA ASN A 81 -5.05 -0.66 12.20
C ASN A 81 -4.77 0.83 12.44
N ALA A 82 -4.80 1.28 13.69
CA ALA A 82 -4.49 2.65 14.06
C ALA A 82 -3.17 2.72 14.84
N ALA A 83 -2.21 3.51 14.33
CA ALA A 83 -0.99 3.84 15.04
C ALA A 83 -1.24 4.95 16.09
N TRP A 84 -0.36 5.03 17.09
CA TRP A 84 -0.44 5.99 18.20
C TRP A 84 0.60 7.09 18.00
N ALA A 85 0.37 7.96 17.03
CA ALA A 85 1.36 8.97 16.61
C ALA A 85 0.90 10.42 16.85
N ASN A 86 -0.39 10.71 16.68
CA ASN A 86 -0.84 12.10 16.53
C ASN A 86 -1.14 12.84 17.84
N GLY A 87 -1.05 12.17 19.01
CA GLY A 87 -1.48 12.78 20.27
C GLY A 87 -2.96 13.21 20.29
N ASN A 88 -3.75 12.73 19.33
CA ASN A 88 -5.12 13.11 19.08
C ASN A 88 -5.94 11.87 18.67
N ALA A 89 -7.06 11.65 19.33
CA ALA A 89 -7.88 10.44 19.12
C ALA A 89 -8.38 10.32 17.67
N LYS A 90 -8.91 11.40 17.10
CA LYS A 90 -9.37 11.41 15.69
C LYS A 90 -8.19 11.24 14.72
N GLY A 91 -7.08 11.96 14.98
CA GLY A 91 -5.87 11.82 14.19
C GLY A 91 -5.34 10.39 14.17
N ASN A 92 -5.28 9.71 15.34
CA ASN A 92 -4.85 8.32 15.42
C ASN A 92 -5.81 7.37 14.69
N ALA A 93 -7.12 7.56 14.85
CA ALA A 93 -8.13 6.73 14.22
C ALA A 93 -8.16 6.85 12.68
N GLN A 94 -7.86 8.02 12.13
CA GLN A 94 -8.17 8.33 10.73
C GLN A 94 -6.97 8.64 9.83
N SER A 95 -5.73 8.64 10.38
CA SER A 95 -4.53 8.91 9.59
C SER A 95 -3.74 7.64 9.26
N ILE A 96 -3.01 7.67 8.14
CA ILE A 96 -1.79 6.91 7.95
C ILE A 96 -0.64 7.84 8.37
N THR A 97 0.24 7.39 9.25
CA THR A 97 1.31 8.21 9.83
C THR A 97 2.68 7.77 9.33
N LEU A 98 3.46 8.71 8.83
CA LEU A 98 4.77 8.49 8.23
C LEU A 98 5.85 9.18 9.08
N GLU A 99 6.73 8.41 9.69
CA GLU A 99 7.92 8.90 10.38
C GLU A 99 9.05 9.10 9.37
N CYS A 100 9.32 10.35 9.05
CA CYS A 100 10.28 10.76 8.03
C CYS A 100 11.65 11.05 8.63
N ASN A 101 12.73 10.75 7.89
CA ASN A 101 14.08 11.06 8.30
C ASN A 101 14.28 12.59 8.49
N PRO A 102 14.64 13.06 9.70
CA PRO A 102 14.75 14.48 10.00
C PRO A 102 15.85 15.21 9.22
N ARG A 103 16.83 14.51 8.64
CA ARG A 103 17.85 15.12 7.77
C ARG A 103 17.27 15.70 6.51
N MET A 104 16.13 15.13 6.03
CA MET A 104 15.43 15.59 4.85
C MET A 104 16.38 15.80 3.65
N SER A 105 17.30 14.83 3.42
CA SER A 105 18.10 14.81 2.19
C SER A 105 17.19 14.78 0.97
N ALA A 106 17.73 15.05 -0.22
CA ALA A 106 16.96 14.95 -1.46
C ALA A 106 16.37 13.54 -1.65
N GLY A 107 17.10 12.48 -1.26
CA GLY A 107 16.64 11.10 -1.30
C GLY A 107 15.56 10.80 -0.25
N ASP A 108 15.71 11.33 0.99
CA ASP A 108 14.68 11.21 2.04
C ASP A 108 13.36 11.85 1.56
N PHE A 109 13.42 13.08 1.05
CA PHE A 109 12.25 13.81 0.56
C PHE A 109 11.57 13.10 -0.60
N GLU A 110 12.35 12.66 -1.60
CA GLU A 110 11.80 11.96 -2.76
C GLU A 110 11.16 10.63 -2.37
N THR A 111 11.76 9.87 -1.44
CA THR A 111 11.20 8.61 -0.94
C THR A 111 9.87 8.83 -0.22
N VAL A 112 9.75 9.90 0.61
CA VAL A 112 8.49 10.28 1.25
C VAL A 112 7.43 10.60 0.20
N CYS A 113 7.75 11.42 -0.79
CA CYS A 113 6.81 11.82 -1.83
C CYS A 113 6.36 10.62 -2.69
N GLU A 114 7.30 9.74 -3.04
CA GLU A 114 7.00 8.51 -3.78
C GLU A 114 6.09 7.58 -2.97
N ARG A 115 6.34 7.45 -1.65
CA ARG A 115 5.49 6.63 -0.78
C ARG A 115 4.08 7.21 -0.63
N VAL A 116 3.94 8.52 -0.49
CA VAL A 116 2.63 9.20 -0.47
C VAL A 116 1.86 8.91 -1.76
N ALA A 117 2.50 9.02 -2.92
CA ALA A 117 1.88 8.70 -4.21
C ALA A 117 1.43 7.23 -4.29
N ASP A 118 2.24 6.29 -3.78
CA ASP A 118 1.90 4.87 -3.74
C ASP A 118 0.73 4.57 -2.79
N ILE A 119 0.66 5.27 -1.65
CA ILE A 119 -0.49 5.18 -0.74
C ILE A 119 -1.76 5.68 -1.45
N TRP A 120 -1.72 6.78 -2.19
CA TRP A 120 -2.86 7.27 -2.97
C TRP A 120 -3.31 6.27 -4.03
N ILE A 121 -2.36 5.62 -4.71
CA ILE A 121 -2.67 4.55 -5.68
C ILE A 121 -3.34 3.37 -4.98
N MET A 122 -2.78 2.91 -3.85
CA MET A 122 -3.31 1.79 -3.07
C MET A 122 -4.74 2.04 -2.55
N HIS A 123 -5.02 3.28 -2.13
CA HIS A 123 -6.34 3.66 -1.62
C HIS A 123 -7.32 4.13 -2.72
N GLY A 124 -6.88 4.22 -3.97
CA GLY A 124 -7.68 4.63 -5.11
C GLY A 124 -8.13 6.10 -5.06
N GLN A 125 -7.57 6.91 -4.16
CA GLN A 125 -7.92 8.32 -3.95
C GLN A 125 -6.72 9.14 -3.49
N ILE A 126 -6.73 10.44 -3.83
CA ILE A 126 -5.76 11.41 -3.32
C ILE A 126 -6.18 11.80 -1.91
N LEU A 127 -5.49 11.27 -0.91
CA LEU A 127 -5.70 11.60 0.50
C LEU A 127 -4.99 12.92 0.82
N PRO A 128 -5.61 13.86 1.56
CA PRO A 128 -4.94 15.04 2.08
C PRO A 128 -3.68 14.67 2.87
N VAL A 129 -2.60 15.41 2.64
CA VAL A 129 -1.39 15.34 3.47
C VAL A 129 -1.52 16.34 4.60
N THR A 130 -1.30 15.90 5.82
CA THR A 130 -1.33 16.70 7.04
C THR A 130 0.02 16.65 7.74
N GLU A 131 0.25 17.55 8.68
CA GLU A 131 1.40 17.56 9.56
C GLU A 131 0.96 17.22 10.98
N HIS A 132 1.85 16.63 11.80
CA HIS A 132 1.51 16.35 13.21
C HIS A 132 1.00 17.58 13.96
N ARG A 133 1.53 18.75 13.64
CA ARG A 133 1.10 20.04 14.23
C ARG A 133 -0.34 20.44 13.87
N ASP A 134 -0.97 19.82 12.89
CA ASP A 134 -2.41 20.00 12.60
C ASP A 134 -3.29 19.28 13.63
N TRP A 135 -2.74 18.31 14.37
CA TRP A 135 -3.42 17.48 15.37
C TRP A 135 -3.06 17.83 16.80
N PHE A 136 -1.82 18.23 17.04
CA PHE A 136 -1.27 18.47 18.37
C PHE A 136 -0.23 19.60 18.33
N ALA A 137 -0.14 20.39 19.38
CA ALA A 137 0.86 21.48 19.49
C ALA A 137 2.27 20.87 19.62
N THR A 138 3.05 20.88 18.52
CA THR A 138 4.37 20.27 18.44
C THR A 138 5.23 20.91 17.34
N GLU A 139 6.54 20.76 17.43
CA GLU A 139 7.48 21.10 16.35
C GLU A 139 7.57 20.03 15.25
N CYS A 140 7.03 18.83 15.49
CA CYS A 140 6.92 17.78 14.48
C CYS A 140 5.96 18.26 13.35
N CYS A 141 6.26 18.06 12.13
CA CYS A 141 7.23 17.23 11.43
C CYS A 141 8.51 18.00 10.99
N GLY A 142 9.00 18.91 11.76
CA GLY A 142 10.26 19.62 11.49
C GLY A 142 10.23 20.46 10.21
N THR A 143 11.13 20.15 9.29
CA THR A 143 11.29 20.83 8.00
C THR A 143 10.33 20.35 6.91
N TYR A 144 9.73 19.15 7.06
CA TYR A 144 8.75 18.67 6.08
C TYR A 144 7.52 19.58 6.02
N ARG A 145 7.12 19.94 4.81
CA ARG A 145 5.94 20.77 4.53
C ARG A 145 4.93 19.99 3.74
N LYS A 146 3.71 19.84 4.30
CA LYS A 146 2.62 19.10 3.67
C LYS A 146 2.35 19.52 2.24
N GLY A 147 2.42 20.82 1.94
CA GLY A 147 2.18 21.34 0.60
C GLY A 147 3.25 20.93 -0.41
N GLU A 148 4.53 20.93 -0.01
CA GLU A 148 5.65 20.52 -0.88
C GLU A 148 5.61 19.02 -1.15
N VAL A 149 5.39 18.21 -0.10
CA VAL A 149 5.26 16.77 -0.21
C VAL A 149 4.06 16.40 -1.09
N ALA A 150 2.88 17.01 -0.86
CA ALA A 150 1.69 16.75 -1.64
C ALA A 150 1.87 17.14 -3.12
N ALA A 151 2.48 18.29 -3.41
CA ALA A 151 2.73 18.75 -4.77
C ALA A 151 3.68 17.78 -5.52
N ARG A 152 4.78 17.35 -4.87
CA ARG A 152 5.71 16.39 -5.47
C ARG A 152 5.09 15.01 -5.62
N ALA A 153 4.38 14.52 -4.62
CA ALA A 153 3.66 13.26 -4.67
C ALA A 153 2.61 13.23 -5.80
N LEU A 154 1.93 14.36 -6.06
CA LEU A 154 0.98 14.45 -7.16
C LEU A 154 1.66 14.28 -8.52
N GLN A 155 2.81 14.89 -8.74
CA GLN A 155 3.58 14.70 -9.97
C GLN A 155 3.95 13.24 -10.18
N ILE A 156 4.41 12.56 -9.11
CA ILE A 156 4.76 11.14 -9.16
C ILE A 156 3.53 10.27 -9.43
N TYR A 157 2.41 10.55 -8.73
CA TYR A 157 1.14 9.86 -8.91
C TYR A 157 0.65 9.95 -10.35
N GLU A 158 0.64 11.14 -10.94
CA GLU A 158 0.23 11.34 -12.33
C GLU A 158 1.17 10.67 -13.32
N ALA A 159 2.49 10.70 -13.08
CA ALA A 159 3.46 9.99 -13.89
C ALA A 159 3.23 8.46 -13.85
N LYS A 160 2.98 7.90 -12.67
CA LYS A 160 2.67 6.47 -12.51
C LYS A 160 1.35 6.09 -13.21
N LYS A 161 0.32 6.92 -13.12
CA LYS A 161 -0.96 6.72 -13.83
C LYS A 161 -0.85 6.93 -15.33
N GLY A 162 -0.10 7.95 -15.74
CA GLY A 162 0.13 8.25 -17.14
C GLY A 162 0.95 7.16 -17.86
N GLY A 163 1.94 6.57 -17.19
CA GLY A 163 2.69 5.43 -17.69
C GLY A 163 1.80 4.22 -18.01
N GLY A 164 0.83 3.93 -17.13
CA GLY A 164 -0.16 2.89 -17.37
C GLY A 164 -1.04 3.17 -18.60
N LYS A 165 -1.50 4.42 -18.78
CA LYS A 165 -2.27 4.82 -19.97
C LYS A 165 -1.45 4.68 -21.26
N THR A 166 -0.19 5.10 -21.24
CA THR A 166 0.71 4.99 -22.40
C THR A 166 0.96 3.52 -22.78
N ALA A 167 1.11 2.63 -21.79
CA ALA A 167 1.26 1.20 -22.04
C ALA A 167 -0.03 0.59 -22.65
N ILE A 168 -1.20 0.93 -22.08
CA ILE A 168 -2.50 0.49 -22.61
C ILE A 168 -2.74 1.03 -24.03
N THR A 169 -2.41 2.31 -24.28
CA THR A 169 -2.54 2.91 -25.61
C THR A 169 -1.63 2.22 -26.64
N LYS A 170 -0.36 1.94 -26.30
CA LYS A 170 0.55 1.19 -27.16
C LYS A 170 0.05 -0.22 -27.49
N VAL A 171 -0.53 -0.93 -26.51
CA VAL A 171 -1.14 -2.24 -26.74
C VAL A 171 -2.40 -2.13 -27.61
N ALA A 172 -3.26 -1.14 -27.35
CA ALA A 172 -4.44 -0.89 -28.19
C ALA A 172 -4.05 -0.53 -29.62
N GLU A 173 -3.02 0.28 -29.83
CA GLU A 173 -2.48 0.61 -31.14
C GLU A 173 -1.87 -0.61 -31.85
N ALA A 174 -1.14 -1.47 -31.10
CA ALA A 174 -0.58 -2.71 -31.65
C ALA A 174 -1.66 -3.73 -32.03
N VAL A 175 -2.80 -3.75 -31.31
CA VAL A 175 -3.94 -4.65 -31.61
C VAL A 175 -4.80 -4.14 -32.79
N THR A 176 -4.86 -2.82 -33.00
CA THR A 176 -5.70 -2.19 -34.04
C THR A 176 -5.01 -2.01 -35.39
N GLN A 177 -3.67 -2.22 -35.48
CA GLN A 177 -2.99 -2.17 -36.77
C GLN A 177 -3.24 -3.45 -37.59
N PRO A 178 -3.50 -3.33 -38.91
CA PRO A 178 -3.65 -4.51 -39.74
C PRO A 178 -2.33 -5.26 -39.81
N LYS A 179 -2.40 -6.58 -39.55
CA LYS A 179 -1.26 -7.50 -39.45
C LYS A 179 -0.34 -7.42 -40.67
N GLY A 180 0.83 -6.79 -40.50
CA GLY A 180 2.00 -7.05 -41.30
C GLY A 180 2.93 -7.96 -40.53
N LYS A 181 3.16 -9.06 -41.07
CA LYS A 181 4.14 -10.17 -40.89
C LYS A 181 5.20 -10.15 -39.74
N ASP A 182 4.95 -9.62 -38.55
CA ASP A 182 5.91 -9.77 -37.46
C ASP A 182 5.19 -10.10 -36.13
N ASP A 183 5.14 -11.41 -35.82
CA ASP A 183 4.66 -11.93 -34.53
C ASP A 183 5.43 -11.43 -33.29
N LYS A 184 6.51 -10.71 -33.52
CA LYS A 184 7.41 -10.16 -32.49
C LYS A 184 6.79 -8.99 -31.73
N SER A 185 6.01 -8.12 -32.38
CA SER A 185 5.53 -6.87 -31.78
C SER A 185 4.48 -7.06 -30.69
N MET A 186 3.65 -8.13 -30.76
CA MET A 186 2.63 -8.40 -29.75
C MET A 186 3.26 -9.09 -28.53
N ALA A 187 4.21 -10.00 -28.74
CA ALA A 187 4.96 -10.64 -27.67
C ALA A 187 5.79 -9.62 -26.88
N ASP A 188 6.42 -8.68 -27.59
CA ASP A 188 7.19 -7.59 -26.98
C ASP A 188 6.29 -6.60 -26.23
N ALA A 189 5.12 -6.22 -26.77
CA ALA A 189 4.16 -5.35 -26.08
C ALA A 189 3.55 -6.02 -24.83
N ILE A 190 3.28 -7.33 -24.88
CA ILE A 190 2.81 -8.11 -23.73
C ILE A 190 3.95 -8.26 -22.70
N SER A 191 5.20 -8.44 -23.14
CA SER A 191 6.36 -8.47 -22.27
C SER A 191 6.59 -7.13 -21.58
N GLU A 192 6.54 -6.02 -22.31
CA GLU A 192 6.63 -4.66 -21.76
C GLU A 192 5.50 -4.37 -20.79
N LEU A 193 4.28 -4.83 -21.07
CA LEU A 193 3.14 -4.68 -20.16
C LEU A 193 3.39 -5.50 -18.87
N ARG A 194 3.83 -6.74 -19.00
CA ARG A 194 4.20 -7.59 -17.88
C ARG A 194 5.32 -6.96 -17.06
N ASP A 195 6.35 -6.45 -17.70
CA ASP A 195 7.54 -5.89 -17.05
C ASP A 195 7.26 -4.50 -16.42
N SER A 196 6.30 -3.74 -16.99
CA SER A 196 5.81 -2.50 -16.38
C SER A 196 4.90 -2.71 -15.18
N TRP A 197 4.18 -3.85 -15.14
CA TRP A 197 3.34 -4.24 -14.01
C TRP A 197 4.10 -4.96 -12.90
N ALA A 198 5.27 -5.47 -13.23
CA ALA A 198 6.02 -6.34 -12.36
C ALA A 198 7.54 -6.26 -12.59
N PRO A 199 8.21 -5.15 -12.27
CA PRO A 199 9.66 -5.11 -12.40
C PRO A 199 10.29 -6.14 -11.46
N GLY A 200 10.89 -7.19 -12.05
CA GLY A 200 11.72 -8.15 -11.34
C GLY A 200 11.00 -9.27 -10.61
N ILE A 201 9.88 -9.76 -11.13
CA ILE A 201 9.16 -10.86 -10.50
C ILE A 201 9.60 -12.21 -11.04
N GLU A 202 10.45 -12.91 -10.30
CA GLU A 202 10.48 -14.38 -10.30
C GLU A 202 9.27 -14.99 -9.57
N HIS A 203 8.58 -14.23 -8.71
CA HIS A 203 7.34 -14.60 -8.03
C HIS A 203 6.42 -13.38 -7.94
N VAL A 204 5.29 -13.45 -8.63
CA VAL A 204 4.25 -12.40 -8.69
C VAL A 204 3.89 -11.90 -7.29
N ARG A 205 4.37 -10.71 -6.93
CA ARG A 205 3.90 -9.96 -5.75
C ARG A 205 2.96 -8.87 -6.22
N HIS A 206 1.67 -9.15 -6.26
CA HIS A 206 0.66 -8.13 -6.47
C HIS A 206 0.56 -7.23 -5.25
N HIS A 207 1.15 -6.03 -5.32
CA HIS A 207 1.02 -5.00 -4.29
C HIS A 207 -0.17 -4.07 -4.59
N GLY A 208 -1.37 -4.63 -4.73
CA GLY A 208 -2.61 -3.85 -4.77
C GLY A 208 -3.32 -3.91 -3.41
N ALA A 209 -4.18 -2.92 -3.12
CA ALA A 209 -5.00 -2.88 -1.90
C ALA A 209 -5.77 -4.20 -1.67
N ASN A 210 -6.20 -4.85 -2.76
CA ASN A 210 -6.86 -6.16 -2.72
C ASN A 210 -5.92 -7.31 -2.34
N TRP A 211 -4.62 -7.23 -2.68
CA TRP A 211 -3.64 -8.24 -2.29
C TRP A 211 -3.24 -8.14 -0.83
N MET A 212 -3.07 -6.93 -0.31
CA MET A 212 -2.81 -6.70 1.12
C MET A 212 -4.01 -7.11 1.96
N ALA A 213 -5.24 -6.84 1.49
CA ALA A 213 -6.46 -7.33 2.12
C ALA A 213 -6.52 -8.87 2.12
N LEU A 214 -6.17 -9.53 1.01
CA LEU A 214 -6.10 -10.99 0.90
C LEU A 214 -5.01 -11.59 1.79
N GLN A 215 -3.83 -10.98 1.87
CA GLN A 215 -2.77 -11.42 2.80
C GLN A 215 -3.16 -11.23 4.27
N ASN A 216 -3.82 -10.13 4.61
CA ASN A 216 -4.32 -9.91 5.96
C ASN A 216 -5.42 -10.89 6.34
N VAL A 217 -6.35 -11.17 5.43
CA VAL A 217 -7.39 -12.20 5.64
C VAL A 217 -6.76 -13.58 5.75
N SER A 218 -5.77 -13.92 4.92
CA SER A 218 -5.05 -15.19 5.00
C SER A 218 -4.30 -15.34 6.32
N ARG A 219 -3.62 -14.29 6.78
CA ARG A 219 -2.92 -14.28 8.07
C ARG A 219 -3.89 -14.37 9.24
N GLN A 220 -4.96 -13.58 9.25
CA GLN A 220 -6.00 -13.63 10.29
C GLN A 220 -6.72 -14.98 10.32
N THR A 221 -6.94 -15.60 9.15
CA THR A 221 -7.51 -16.94 9.06
C THR A 221 -6.54 -18.00 9.58
N GLN A 222 -5.23 -17.83 9.37
CA GLN A 222 -4.21 -18.72 9.90
C GLN A 222 -4.07 -18.55 11.42
N GLU A 223 -4.00 -17.31 11.93
CA GLU A 223 -4.02 -16.99 13.36
C GLU A 223 -5.27 -17.54 14.05
N LEU A 224 -6.46 -17.44 13.42
CA LEU A 224 -7.69 -18.05 13.92
C LEU A 224 -7.62 -19.57 13.92
N LYS A 225 -7.01 -20.19 12.90
CA LYS A 225 -6.78 -21.66 12.88
C LYS A 225 -5.82 -22.09 13.98
N ASP A 226 -4.76 -21.34 14.21
CA ASP A 226 -3.71 -21.67 15.18
C ASP A 226 -4.14 -21.41 16.63
N THR A 227 -5.10 -20.49 16.86
CA THR A 227 -5.66 -20.19 18.17
C THR A 227 -6.90 -21.03 18.50
N TRP A 228 -7.42 -21.80 17.56
CA TRP A 228 -8.67 -22.53 17.76
C TRP A 228 -8.44 -23.91 18.37
N THR A 229 -9.08 -24.15 19.50
CA THR A 229 -9.14 -25.46 20.16
C THR A 229 -9.91 -26.45 19.27
N PRO A 230 -9.34 -27.63 18.96
CA PRO A 230 -10.03 -28.65 18.16
C PRO A 230 -11.23 -29.17 18.95
N GLY A 231 -12.45 -28.96 18.49
CA GLY A 231 -13.64 -29.54 19.10
C GLY A 231 -14.99 -28.85 18.88
N ILE A 232 -15.07 -27.73 18.14
CA ILE A 232 -16.36 -27.11 17.84
C ILE A 232 -16.76 -27.35 16.39
N PRO A 233 -17.66 -28.29 16.10
CA PRO A 233 -18.18 -28.48 14.74
C PRO A 233 -19.20 -27.37 14.43
N ASN A 234 -19.10 -26.78 13.24
CA ASN A 234 -20.09 -25.92 12.62
C ASN A 234 -20.23 -24.46 13.16
N VAL A 235 -19.17 -23.68 13.16
CA VAL A 235 -19.33 -22.22 13.12
C VAL A 235 -19.43 -21.78 11.66
N LYS A 236 -20.64 -21.39 11.23
CA LYS A 236 -20.84 -20.68 9.96
C LYS A 236 -20.30 -19.28 10.13
N PHE A 237 -19.20 -18.97 9.44
CA PHE A 237 -18.72 -17.60 9.32
C PHE A 237 -19.64 -16.82 8.38
N GLU A 238 -20.60 -16.11 8.90
CA GLU A 238 -21.43 -15.13 8.19
C GLU A 238 -20.99 -13.69 8.54
N GLY A 239 -19.69 -13.39 8.39
CA GLY A 239 -19.19 -12.04 8.56
C GLY A 239 -19.07 -11.32 7.20
N SER A 240 -19.20 -9.99 7.21
CA SER A 240 -19.06 -9.13 6.01
C SER A 240 -17.75 -9.34 5.26
N ALA A 241 -16.66 -9.68 5.95
CA ALA A 241 -15.36 -9.98 5.34
C ALA A 241 -15.37 -11.31 4.53
N TYR A 242 -16.07 -12.34 5.04
CA TYR A 242 -16.19 -13.61 4.31
C TYR A 242 -17.08 -13.47 3.07
N LYS A 243 -18.16 -12.68 3.18
CA LYS A 243 -19.02 -12.37 2.05
C LYS A 243 -18.26 -11.62 0.95
N LEU A 244 -17.48 -10.61 1.33
CA LEU A 244 -16.64 -9.84 0.41
C LEU A 244 -15.55 -10.70 -0.25
N LEU A 245 -14.93 -11.61 0.50
CA LEU A 245 -13.93 -12.55 -0.02
C LEU A 245 -14.56 -13.52 -1.03
N ARG A 246 -15.75 -14.01 -0.76
CA ARG A 246 -16.50 -14.88 -1.64
C ARG A 246 -16.91 -14.18 -2.92
N GLU A 247 -17.45 -12.97 -2.84
CA GLU A 247 -17.82 -12.14 -3.97
C GLU A 247 -16.60 -11.80 -4.85
N ASN A 248 -15.46 -11.45 -4.26
CA ASN A 248 -14.21 -11.23 -4.99
C ASN A 248 -13.67 -12.51 -5.66
N LEU A 249 -13.77 -13.66 -5.02
CA LEU A 249 -13.35 -14.93 -5.59
C LEU A 249 -14.27 -15.34 -6.76
N GLU A 250 -15.54 -15.07 -6.67
CA GLU A 250 -16.51 -15.31 -7.75
C GLU A 250 -16.23 -14.36 -8.93
N ALA A 251 -16.00 -13.08 -8.70
CA ALA A 251 -15.63 -12.11 -9.73
C ALA A 251 -14.30 -12.43 -10.41
N GLN A 252 -13.30 -12.95 -9.67
CA GLN A 252 -12.05 -13.44 -10.25
C GLN A 252 -12.27 -14.67 -11.12
N ARG A 253 -13.13 -15.59 -10.72
CA ARG A 253 -13.47 -16.77 -11.53
C ARG A 253 -14.16 -16.37 -12.84
N GLU A 254 -15.12 -15.45 -12.77
CA GLU A 254 -15.79 -14.92 -13.96
C GLU A 254 -14.80 -14.22 -14.90
N THR A 255 -13.91 -13.40 -14.38
CA THR A 255 -12.87 -12.72 -15.16
C THR A 255 -11.92 -13.71 -15.85
N ASN A 256 -11.51 -14.76 -15.14
CA ASN A 256 -10.66 -15.80 -15.71
C ASN A 256 -11.40 -16.62 -16.79
N GLU A 257 -12.71 -16.85 -16.63
CA GLU A 257 -13.50 -17.56 -17.62
C GLU A 257 -13.74 -16.74 -18.89
N LEU A 258 -13.97 -15.42 -18.75
CA LEU A 258 -14.03 -14.49 -19.87
C LEU A 258 -12.68 -14.39 -20.60
N LEU A 259 -11.56 -14.38 -19.89
CA LEU A 259 -10.22 -14.43 -20.48
C LEU A 259 -9.99 -15.73 -21.28
N LYS A 260 -10.40 -16.88 -20.78
CA LYS A 260 -10.33 -18.16 -21.51
C LYS A 260 -11.18 -18.15 -22.77
N GLN A 261 -12.40 -17.60 -22.70
CA GLN A 261 -13.29 -17.47 -23.86
C GLN A 261 -12.69 -16.53 -24.91
N LEU A 262 -12.08 -15.43 -24.49
CA LEU A 262 -11.41 -14.48 -25.39
C LEU A 262 -10.20 -15.12 -26.10
N ILE A 263 -9.39 -15.89 -25.36
CA ILE A 263 -8.26 -16.63 -25.91
C ILE A 263 -8.76 -17.71 -26.89
N ALA A 264 -9.82 -18.44 -26.55
CA ALA A 264 -10.41 -19.44 -27.43
C ALA A 264 -11.00 -18.84 -28.72
N ALA A 265 -11.68 -17.68 -28.62
CA ALA A 265 -12.20 -16.98 -29.79
C ALA A 265 -11.07 -16.48 -30.72
N GLN A 266 -9.96 -16.00 -30.16
CA GLN A 266 -8.79 -15.58 -30.94
C GLN A 266 -8.05 -16.75 -31.62
N THR A 267 -8.05 -17.95 -30.98
CA THR A 267 -7.46 -19.16 -31.58
C THR A 267 -8.35 -19.75 -32.67
N SER A 268 -9.69 -19.69 -32.53
CA SER A 268 -10.64 -20.18 -33.54
C SER A 268 -10.60 -19.34 -34.83
N ASN A 269 -10.36 -18.03 -34.75
CA ASN A 269 -10.18 -17.18 -35.91
C ASN A 269 -8.86 -17.41 -36.67
N LYS A 270 -7.91 -18.16 -36.09
CA LYS A 270 -6.62 -18.52 -36.73
C LYS A 270 -6.67 -19.80 -37.56
N VAL A 271 -7.72 -20.59 -37.46
CA VAL A 271 -7.85 -21.91 -38.12
C VAL A 271 -8.77 -21.86 -39.36
N GLY A 272 -9.35 -20.69 -39.64
CA GLY A 272 -10.30 -20.49 -40.74
C GLY A 272 -9.71 -19.74 -41.96
N GLU A 273 -8.40 -19.54 -42.03
CA GLU A 273 -7.63 -19.08 -43.20
C GLU A 273 -6.60 -20.15 -43.56
#